data_f0880b634ffd70f042bcefd299a6e741
#
_entry.id   f0880b634ffd70f042bcefd299a6e741
#
_cell.length_a   1.000
_cell.length_b   1.000
_cell.length_c   1.000
_cell.angle_alpha   90.00
_cell.angle_beta   90.00
_cell.angle_gamma   90.00
#
_symmetry.space_group_name_H-M   'P 1'
#
loop_
_entity.id
_entity.type
_entity.pdbx_description
1 polymer ?
#
loop_
_entity_poly.entity_id
_entity_poly.type
_entity_poly.pdbx_seq_one_letter_code
_entity_poly.pdbx_strand_id
1 'polypeptide(L)'
;MKQLLASLALAPAIVAPCPALADTLEDALVAAHANNPNLEEARLAVRAAREERTQAISSYLPSVGISGSAGVQSIESDTEGLLGPATTQADLEPTTATAQVTQQVFTGFRRSGASRLADANIAGAQEGLRGREQDVLLAAVDAYVGVLRDQEIVRLREEHVESLGRLLAGTRRRLDVGEVSRTDVAQAQTRLAAARAALARSRAELETSQARYIAIVGMPPQSLTPVAALPQTPHSLEEAIRQAEDAHPDLGRAESAERAARAQVTIERAALLPQVSLIGRADENRDFGISESRRESASAVAQFSMPLFEGGYAYSRTRQGRINVGRAEQRTEAQRREVVANVTGAWSNLRASREILSVADEQVEASAIAVEGAERERGYGLRSTLDVLDAEEEARNAQIARARANADAVIASYALLAATGALTLETATGRTQ
;
A
#
# COMPACT_ATOMS: atom_id res chain seq x y z
N MET A 1 3.33 -28.08 -59.65
CA MET A 1 2.20 -28.74 -58.97
C MET A 1 2.08 -28.11 -57.61
N LYS A 2 0.97 -27.37 -57.39
CA LYS A 2 0.62 -26.60 -56.18
C LYS A 2 0.21 -27.55 -55.07
N GLN A 3 0.71 -27.34 -53.83
CA GLN A 3 0.01 -27.78 -52.63
C GLN A 3 -0.08 -26.62 -51.69
N LEU A 4 -1.27 -26.07 -51.52
CA LEU A 4 -1.74 -25.13 -50.50
C LEU A 4 -1.83 -25.88 -49.17
N LEU A 5 -1.06 -25.49 -48.16
CA LEU A 5 -1.29 -25.82 -46.75
C LEU A 5 -2.04 -24.65 -46.11
N ALA A 6 -3.33 -24.87 -45.91
CA ALA A 6 -4.17 -23.98 -45.10
C ALA A 6 -3.85 -24.22 -43.61
N SER A 7 -3.17 -23.26 -42.98
CA SER A 7 -2.99 -23.21 -41.53
C SER A 7 -4.24 -22.63 -40.87
N LEU A 8 -5.01 -23.50 -40.24
CA LEU A 8 -6.14 -23.15 -39.39
C LEU A 8 -5.62 -22.52 -38.11
N ALA A 9 -5.64 -21.23 -37.97
CA ALA A 9 -5.31 -20.50 -36.76
C ALA A 9 -6.45 -20.72 -35.73
N LEU A 10 -6.19 -21.60 -34.77
CA LEU A 10 -7.01 -21.77 -33.58
C LEU A 10 -6.79 -20.56 -32.67
N ALA A 11 -7.69 -19.57 -32.69
CA ALA A 11 -7.67 -18.47 -31.75
C ALA A 11 -7.97 -18.99 -30.34
N PRO A 12 -7.13 -18.70 -29.32
CA PRO A 12 -7.46 -19.05 -27.95
C PRO A 12 -8.68 -18.21 -27.54
N ALA A 13 -9.78 -18.88 -27.19
CA ALA A 13 -10.91 -18.23 -26.52
C ALA A 13 -10.40 -17.71 -25.17
N ILE A 14 -10.24 -16.38 -25.05
CA ILE A 14 -10.04 -15.69 -23.78
C ILE A 14 -11.35 -15.88 -23.01
N VAL A 15 -11.36 -16.86 -22.11
CA VAL A 15 -12.37 -16.98 -21.07
C VAL A 15 -12.11 -15.79 -20.14
N ALA A 16 -12.83 -14.68 -20.37
CA ALA A 16 -12.89 -13.60 -19.40
C ALA A 16 -13.42 -14.19 -18.08
N PRO A 17 -12.73 -14.03 -16.96
CA PRO A 17 -13.28 -14.44 -15.67
C PRO A 17 -14.58 -13.67 -15.47
N CYS A 18 -15.68 -14.41 -15.31
CA CYS A 18 -16.96 -13.84 -14.89
C CYS A 18 -16.68 -13.13 -13.55
N PRO A 19 -16.96 -11.83 -13.38
CA PRO A 19 -16.76 -11.17 -12.10
C PRO A 19 -17.60 -11.90 -11.08
N ALA A 20 -16.97 -12.52 -10.10
CA ALA A 20 -17.64 -13.05 -8.93
C ALA A 20 -18.37 -11.87 -8.27
N LEU A 21 -19.69 -11.96 -8.16
CA LEU A 21 -20.51 -10.96 -7.49
C LEU A 21 -20.12 -10.98 -6.00
N ALA A 22 -19.60 -9.89 -5.49
CA ALA A 22 -19.15 -9.80 -4.12
C ALA A 22 -20.37 -9.61 -3.20
N ASP A 23 -21.05 -10.70 -2.88
CA ASP A 23 -22.23 -10.69 -2.02
C ASP A 23 -21.87 -10.79 -0.53
N THR A 24 -20.69 -11.35 -0.21
CA THR A 24 -20.20 -11.49 1.17
C THR A 24 -18.96 -10.61 1.41
N LEU A 25 -18.67 -10.34 2.69
CA LEU A 25 -17.43 -9.64 3.05
C LEU A 25 -16.20 -10.42 2.54
N GLU A 26 -16.22 -11.74 2.64
CA GLU A 26 -15.13 -12.60 2.16
C GLU A 26 -14.87 -12.42 0.66
N ASP A 27 -15.92 -12.41 -0.16
CA ASP A 27 -15.82 -12.21 -1.59
C ASP A 27 -15.28 -10.81 -1.93
N ALA A 28 -15.72 -9.79 -1.19
CA ALA A 28 -15.21 -8.43 -1.34
C ALA A 28 -13.72 -8.32 -0.98
N LEU A 29 -13.26 -9.01 0.07
CA LEU A 29 -11.85 -9.05 0.46
C LEU A 29 -10.99 -9.75 -0.60
N VAL A 30 -11.46 -10.90 -1.11
CA VAL A 30 -10.78 -11.62 -2.20
C VAL A 30 -10.69 -10.75 -3.46
N ALA A 31 -11.77 -10.08 -3.82
CA ALA A 31 -11.81 -9.19 -5.00
C ALA A 31 -10.86 -7.98 -4.83
N ALA A 32 -10.86 -7.33 -3.66
CA ALA A 32 -9.96 -6.24 -3.35
C ALA A 32 -8.49 -6.69 -3.39
N HIS A 33 -8.16 -7.84 -2.80
CA HIS A 33 -6.81 -8.40 -2.82
C HIS A 33 -6.34 -8.76 -4.24
N ALA A 34 -7.23 -9.21 -5.12
CA ALA A 34 -6.90 -9.58 -6.50
C ALA A 34 -6.73 -8.37 -7.42
N ASN A 35 -7.58 -7.33 -7.27
CA ASN A 35 -7.74 -6.28 -8.27
C ASN A 35 -7.21 -4.91 -7.84
N ASN A 36 -6.79 -4.72 -6.58
CA ASN A 36 -6.40 -3.40 -6.09
C ASN A 36 -5.06 -2.93 -6.67
N PRO A 37 -5.01 -1.76 -7.36
CA PRO A 37 -3.78 -1.26 -8.00
C PRO A 37 -2.64 -1.00 -7.00
N ASN A 38 -2.95 -0.62 -5.74
CA ASN A 38 -1.92 -0.37 -4.73
C ASN A 38 -1.19 -1.67 -4.30
N LEU A 39 -1.88 -2.81 -4.36
CA LEU A 39 -1.24 -4.12 -4.13
C LEU A 39 -0.35 -4.52 -5.30
N GLU A 40 -0.79 -4.28 -6.53
CA GLU A 40 0.05 -4.58 -7.70
C GLU A 40 1.29 -3.69 -7.73
N GLU A 41 1.17 -2.42 -7.35
CA GLU A 41 2.33 -1.52 -7.17
C GLU A 41 3.32 -2.10 -6.15
N ALA A 42 2.85 -2.54 -4.99
CA ALA A 42 3.71 -3.13 -3.96
C ALA A 42 4.35 -4.46 -4.42
N ARG A 43 3.63 -5.29 -5.18
CA ARG A 43 4.18 -6.50 -5.81
C ARG A 43 5.29 -6.18 -6.82
N LEU A 44 5.10 -5.13 -7.61
CA LEU A 44 6.11 -4.64 -8.54
C LEU A 44 7.34 -4.09 -7.80
N ALA A 45 7.17 -3.42 -6.65
CA ALA A 45 8.28 -2.97 -5.82
C ALA A 45 9.13 -4.15 -5.30
N VAL A 46 8.50 -5.25 -4.90
CA VAL A 46 9.23 -6.50 -4.53
C VAL A 46 9.98 -7.07 -5.74
N ARG A 47 9.39 -7.06 -6.94
CA ARG A 47 10.07 -7.52 -8.17
C ARG A 47 11.26 -6.63 -8.49
N ALA A 48 11.12 -5.30 -8.37
CA ALA A 48 12.22 -4.35 -8.58
C ALA A 48 13.37 -4.59 -7.59
N ALA A 49 13.08 -4.80 -6.31
CA ALA A 49 14.10 -5.13 -5.30
C ALA A 49 14.83 -6.45 -5.61
N ARG A 50 14.14 -7.43 -6.19
CA ARG A 50 14.78 -8.70 -6.65
C ARG A 50 15.76 -8.45 -7.81
N GLU A 51 15.45 -7.52 -8.72
CA GLU A 51 16.38 -7.15 -9.79
C GLU A 51 17.61 -6.41 -9.26
N GLU A 52 17.51 -5.62 -8.19
CA GLU A 52 18.68 -5.05 -7.52
C GLU A 52 19.65 -6.15 -7.02
N ARG A 53 19.10 -7.28 -6.53
CA ARG A 53 19.93 -8.44 -6.17
C ARG A 53 20.63 -9.05 -7.39
N THR A 54 19.93 -9.20 -8.52
CA THR A 54 20.50 -9.65 -9.78
C THR A 54 21.65 -8.75 -10.22
N GLN A 55 21.47 -7.41 -10.10
CA GLN A 55 22.51 -6.42 -10.37
C GLN A 55 23.69 -6.56 -9.40
N ALA A 56 23.46 -6.79 -8.11
CA ALA A 56 24.53 -7.02 -7.14
C ALA A 56 25.34 -8.28 -7.48
N ILE A 57 24.67 -9.38 -7.89
CA ILE A 57 25.30 -10.62 -8.32
C ILE A 57 26.06 -10.44 -9.63
N SER A 58 25.57 -9.66 -10.59
CA SER A 58 26.25 -9.42 -11.87
C SER A 58 27.66 -8.85 -11.68
N SER A 59 27.91 -8.13 -10.58
CA SER A 59 29.22 -7.62 -10.23
C SER A 59 30.28 -8.72 -9.99
N TYR A 60 29.87 -9.97 -9.81
CA TYR A 60 30.77 -11.14 -9.70
C TYR A 60 31.19 -11.71 -11.06
N LEU A 61 30.50 -11.35 -12.14
CA LEU A 61 30.76 -11.80 -13.49
C LEU A 61 31.75 -10.86 -14.21
N PRO A 62 32.45 -11.35 -15.26
CA PRO A 62 33.26 -10.47 -16.07
C PRO A 62 32.40 -9.48 -16.87
N SER A 63 32.88 -8.27 -17.02
CA SER A 63 32.35 -7.29 -17.96
C SER A 63 33.14 -7.36 -19.28
N VAL A 64 32.41 -7.38 -20.40
CA VAL A 64 33.00 -7.36 -21.75
C VAL A 64 32.52 -6.08 -22.45
N GLY A 65 33.46 -5.34 -23.00
CA GLY A 65 33.15 -4.10 -23.72
C GLY A 65 33.99 -4.01 -25.00
N ILE A 66 33.42 -3.38 -26.02
CA ILE A 66 34.08 -3.01 -27.24
C ILE A 66 33.95 -1.50 -27.39
N SER A 67 35.05 -0.82 -27.66
CA SER A 67 35.05 0.62 -27.92
C SER A 67 35.88 0.91 -29.18
N GLY A 68 35.51 1.94 -29.90
CA GLY A 68 36.24 2.39 -31.08
C GLY A 68 36.18 3.90 -31.19
N SER A 69 37.21 4.49 -31.76
CA SER A 69 37.24 5.89 -32.10
C SER A 69 37.88 6.08 -33.48
N ALA A 70 37.41 7.08 -34.20
CA ALA A 70 38.02 7.58 -35.46
C ALA A 70 38.01 9.10 -35.40
N GLY A 71 39.10 9.72 -35.90
CA GLY A 71 39.25 11.17 -35.85
C GLY A 71 40.25 11.65 -36.85
N VAL A 72 40.44 12.95 -36.93
CA VAL A 72 41.51 13.62 -37.69
C VAL A 72 42.40 14.36 -36.69
N GLN A 73 43.71 14.26 -36.84
CA GLN A 73 44.69 14.88 -35.97
C GLN A 73 45.80 15.47 -36.79
N SER A 74 46.06 16.76 -36.64
CA SER A 74 47.25 17.40 -37.18
C SER A 74 48.29 17.51 -36.08
N ILE A 75 49.50 16.98 -36.34
CA ILE A 75 50.62 17.00 -35.41
C ILE A 75 51.73 17.84 -36.04
N GLU A 76 52.18 18.87 -35.34
CA GLU A 76 53.41 19.62 -35.64
C GLU A 76 54.41 19.30 -34.54
N SER A 77 55.56 18.76 -34.95
CA SER A 77 56.59 18.34 -34.00
C SER A 77 57.93 19.03 -34.42
N ASP A 78 58.41 19.82 -33.49
CA ASP A 78 59.75 20.43 -33.61
C ASP A 78 60.77 19.54 -32.91
N THR A 79 61.74 19.05 -33.65
CA THR A 79 62.85 18.23 -33.14
C THR A 79 64.16 18.92 -33.36
N GLU A 80 64.92 19.16 -32.30
CA GLU A 80 66.33 19.66 -32.40
C GLU A 80 67.24 18.45 -32.60
N GLY A 81 67.70 18.28 -33.85
CA GLY A 81 68.64 17.23 -34.22
C GLY A 81 70.04 17.76 -34.41
N LEU A 82 71.04 16.85 -34.59
CA LEU A 82 72.46 17.18 -34.79
C LEU A 82 72.71 18.06 -36.05
N LEU A 83 71.72 18.15 -36.95
CA LEU A 83 71.77 18.92 -38.21
C LEU A 83 70.97 20.22 -38.18
N GLY A 84 70.44 20.59 -36.99
CA GLY A 84 69.57 21.76 -36.79
C GLY A 84 68.08 21.38 -36.48
N PRO A 85 67.26 22.42 -36.20
CA PRO A 85 65.82 22.20 -35.92
C PRO A 85 65.11 21.73 -37.19
N ALA A 86 64.32 20.69 -37.06
CA ALA A 86 63.45 20.17 -38.10
C ALA A 86 62.00 20.15 -37.60
N THR A 87 61.10 20.85 -38.28
CA THR A 87 59.69 20.84 -38.06
C THR A 87 59.04 19.77 -38.95
N THR A 88 58.36 18.82 -38.38
CA THR A 88 57.61 17.81 -39.13
C THR A 88 56.12 18.02 -38.86
N GLN A 89 55.35 18.25 -39.93
CA GLN A 89 53.88 18.31 -39.86
C GLN A 89 53.31 17.02 -40.47
N ALA A 90 52.38 16.39 -39.75
CA ALA A 90 51.74 15.23 -40.25
C ALA A 90 50.18 15.31 -39.92
N ASP A 91 49.40 15.12 -40.96
CA ASP A 91 47.94 14.95 -40.81
C ASP A 91 47.65 13.45 -40.75
N LEU A 92 47.00 13.03 -39.66
CA LEU A 92 46.72 11.63 -39.37
C LEU A 92 45.22 11.41 -39.26
N GLU A 93 44.75 10.24 -39.63
CA GLU A 93 43.35 9.76 -39.42
C GLU A 93 43.32 8.60 -38.42
N PRO A 94 43.61 8.88 -37.15
CA PRO A 94 43.72 7.81 -36.16
C PRO A 94 42.42 7.07 -35.98
N THR A 95 42.48 5.77 -36.13
CA THR A 95 41.37 4.85 -35.85
C THR A 95 41.79 3.82 -34.80
N THR A 96 41.00 3.68 -33.74
CA THR A 96 41.27 2.69 -32.71
C THR A 96 40.06 1.78 -32.50
N ALA A 97 40.31 0.51 -32.31
CA ALA A 97 39.31 -0.50 -31.88
C ALA A 97 39.90 -1.27 -30.70
N THR A 98 39.17 -1.31 -29.59
CA THR A 98 39.55 -2.00 -28.35
C THR A 98 38.48 -2.94 -27.92
N ALA A 99 38.80 -4.22 -27.73
CA ALA A 99 37.98 -5.18 -27.02
C ALA A 99 38.58 -5.44 -25.62
N GLN A 100 37.79 -5.29 -24.57
CA GLN A 100 38.27 -5.44 -23.20
C GLN A 100 37.35 -6.34 -22.40
N VAL A 101 37.94 -7.28 -21.64
CA VAL A 101 37.28 -8.08 -20.63
C VAL A 101 37.86 -7.72 -19.28
N THR A 102 36.99 -7.36 -18.31
CA THR A 102 37.43 -7.04 -16.96
C THR A 102 36.72 -7.95 -15.96
N GLN A 103 37.50 -8.71 -15.17
CA GLN A 103 37.03 -9.53 -14.08
C GLN A 103 37.55 -8.99 -12.76
N GLN A 104 36.65 -8.50 -11.91
CA GLN A 104 37.01 -8.16 -10.55
C GLN A 104 37.19 -9.44 -9.73
N VAL A 105 38.40 -9.69 -9.22
CA VAL A 105 38.71 -10.87 -8.39
C VAL A 105 38.43 -10.60 -6.93
N PHE A 106 38.90 -9.47 -6.42
CA PHE A 106 38.71 -9.02 -5.05
C PHE A 106 38.37 -7.53 -5.01
N THR A 107 37.35 -7.16 -4.23
CA THR A 107 36.82 -5.78 -4.17
C THR A 107 36.75 -5.28 -2.74
N GLY A 108 37.57 -5.79 -1.82
CA GLY A 108 37.54 -5.39 -0.40
C GLY A 108 36.21 -5.73 0.29
N PHE A 109 35.53 -6.81 -0.11
CA PHE A 109 34.20 -7.21 0.37
C PHE A 109 33.03 -6.32 -0.08
N ARG A 110 33.25 -5.36 -1.00
CA ARG A 110 32.18 -4.49 -1.51
C ARG A 110 31.02 -5.32 -2.10
N ARG A 111 31.31 -6.36 -2.88
CA ARG A 111 30.28 -7.23 -3.51
C ARG A 111 29.45 -7.96 -2.49
N SER A 112 30.07 -8.51 -1.45
CA SER A 112 29.34 -9.19 -0.39
C SER A 112 28.49 -8.21 0.43
N GLY A 113 28.97 -6.97 0.62
CA GLY A 113 28.16 -5.88 1.19
C GLY A 113 26.97 -5.52 0.32
N ALA A 114 27.18 -5.38 -1.01
CA ALA A 114 26.10 -5.09 -1.95
C ALA A 114 25.04 -6.19 -2.02
N SER A 115 25.44 -7.47 -1.99
CA SER A 115 24.48 -8.59 -1.93
C SER A 115 23.65 -8.56 -0.65
N ARG A 116 24.28 -8.33 0.53
CA ARG A 116 23.54 -8.19 1.80
C ARG A 116 22.61 -6.99 1.82
N LEU A 117 23.02 -5.89 1.21
CA LEU A 117 22.17 -4.70 1.06
C LEU A 117 20.93 -5.03 0.21
N ALA A 118 21.13 -5.69 -0.93
CA ALA A 118 20.04 -6.11 -1.79
C ALA A 118 19.09 -7.11 -1.08
N ASP A 119 19.63 -8.08 -0.34
CA ASP A 119 18.82 -9.02 0.44
C ASP A 119 17.99 -8.30 1.53
N ALA A 120 18.58 -7.29 2.19
CA ALA A 120 17.86 -6.47 3.16
C ALA A 120 16.77 -5.60 2.50
N ASN A 121 17.03 -5.06 1.32
CA ASN A 121 16.03 -4.29 0.53
C ASN A 121 14.86 -5.19 0.10
N ILE A 122 15.13 -6.42 -0.35
CA ILE A 122 14.07 -7.40 -0.67
C ILE A 122 13.20 -7.68 0.55
N ALA A 123 13.82 -7.95 1.70
CA ALA A 123 13.08 -8.20 2.94
C ALA A 123 12.22 -6.99 3.32
N GLY A 124 12.77 -5.77 3.23
CA GLY A 124 12.02 -4.55 3.48
C GLY A 124 10.85 -4.33 2.50
N ALA A 125 11.03 -4.66 1.22
CA ALA A 125 9.97 -4.59 0.21
C ALA A 125 8.87 -5.64 0.45
N GLN A 126 9.22 -6.84 0.91
CA GLN A 126 8.26 -7.88 1.29
C GLN A 126 7.41 -7.47 2.50
N GLU A 127 8.03 -6.88 3.54
CA GLU A 127 7.29 -6.32 4.67
C GLU A 127 6.42 -5.12 4.24
N GLY A 128 6.90 -4.31 3.30
CA GLY A 128 6.11 -3.25 2.68
C GLY A 128 4.88 -3.77 1.94
N LEU A 129 4.99 -4.89 1.23
CA LEU A 129 3.85 -5.57 0.60
C LEU A 129 2.85 -6.07 1.65
N ARG A 130 3.33 -6.74 2.72
CA ARG A 130 2.45 -7.21 3.82
C ARG A 130 1.69 -6.07 4.48
N GLY A 131 2.36 -4.94 4.75
CA GLY A 131 1.69 -3.76 5.29
C GLY A 131 0.62 -3.22 4.34
N ARG A 132 0.92 -3.16 3.04
CA ARG A 132 -0.05 -2.72 2.02
C ARG A 132 -1.23 -3.68 1.88
N GLU A 133 -1.01 -4.99 2.03
CA GLU A 133 -2.09 -5.99 2.08
C GLU A 133 -3.05 -5.71 3.24
N GLN A 134 -2.52 -5.44 4.44
CA GLN A 134 -3.32 -5.10 5.61
C GLN A 134 -4.11 -3.81 5.41
N ASP A 135 -3.50 -2.76 4.86
CA ASP A 135 -4.16 -1.49 4.56
C ASP A 135 -5.35 -1.69 3.60
N VAL A 136 -5.15 -2.47 2.53
CA VAL A 136 -6.19 -2.72 1.52
C VAL A 136 -7.31 -3.58 2.09
N LEU A 137 -6.98 -4.63 2.86
CA LEU A 137 -7.99 -5.48 3.50
C LEU A 137 -8.82 -4.68 4.51
N LEU A 138 -8.19 -3.87 5.36
CA LEU A 138 -8.92 -3.02 6.31
C LEU A 138 -9.79 -1.98 5.59
N ALA A 139 -9.28 -1.35 4.54
CA ALA A 139 -10.05 -0.41 3.73
C ALA A 139 -11.24 -1.09 3.03
N ALA A 140 -11.09 -2.35 2.60
CA ALA A 140 -12.18 -3.12 2.01
C ALA A 140 -13.27 -3.47 3.04
N VAL A 141 -12.88 -3.83 4.27
CA VAL A 141 -13.82 -4.01 5.39
C VAL A 141 -14.60 -2.73 5.65
N ASP A 142 -13.89 -1.59 5.81
CA ASP A 142 -14.50 -0.29 6.07
C ASP A 142 -15.47 0.13 4.95
N ALA A 143 -15.10 -0.09 3.69
CA ALA A 143 -15.95 0.20 2.55
C ALA A 143 -17.20 -0.71 2.50
N TYR A 144 -17.04 -2.01 2.73
CA TYR A 144 -18.12 -2.99 2.74
C TYR A 144 -19.14 -2.69 3.85
N VAL A 145 -18.65 -2.56 5.08
CA VAL A 145 -19.46 -2.27 6.26
C VAL A 145 -20.09 -0.88 6.17
N GLY A 146 -19.37 0.09 5.59
CA GLY A 146 -19.87 1.42 5.32
C GLY A 146 -21.11 1.42 4.41
N VAL A 147 -21.10 0.65 3.33
CA VAL A 147 -22.26 0.54 2.43
C VAL A 147 -23.44 -0.13 3.17
N LEU A 148 -23.20 -1.21 3.91
CA LEU A 148 -24.27 -1.88 4.70
C LEU A 148 -24.90 -0.93 5.72
N ARG A 149 -24.08 -0.18 6.46
CA ARG A 149 -24.54 0.83 7.41
C ARG A 149 -25.42 1.88 6.74
N ASP A 150 -24.94 2.43 5.63
CA ASP A 150 -25.63 3.53 4.94
C ASP A 150 -26.91 3.06 4.25
N GLN A 151 -26.95 1.82 3.75
CA GLN A 151 -28.19 1.17 3.27
C GLN A 151 -29.23 1.05 4.39
N GLU A 152 -28.81 0.61 5.57
CA GLU A 152 -29.71 0.49 6.72
C GLU A 152 -30.22 1.85 7.20
N ILE A 153 -29.36 2.89 7.21
CA ILE A 153 -29.76 4.24 7.55
C ILE A 153 -30.78 4.79 6.54
N VAL A 154 -30.57 4.58 5.25
CA VAL A 154 -31.52 5.00 4.20
C VAL A 154 -32.85 4.30 4.41
N ARG A 155 -32.87 2.98 4.64
CA ARG A 155 -34.09 2.21 4.93
C ARG A 155 -34.86 2.79 6.12
N LEU A 156 -34.17 3.04 7.24
CA LEU A 156 -34.75 3.64 8.43
C LEU A 156 -35.32 5.05 8.16
N ARG A 157 -34.63 5.88 7.36
CA ARG A 157 -35.10 7.21 7.00
C ARG A 157 -36.30 7.16 6.05
N GLU A 158 -36.38 6.19 5.15
CA GLU A 158 -37.53 6.00 4.25
C GLU A 158 -38.77 5.62 5.04
N GLU A 159 -38.66 4.67 5.98
CA GLU A 159 -39.76 4.29 6.89
C GLU A 159 -40.24 5.49 7.73
N HIS A 160 -39.30 6.34 8.20
CA HIS A 160 -39.65 7.53 8.95
C HIS A 160 -40.44 8.55 8.12
N VAL A 161 -40.00 8.82 6.88
CA VAL A 161 -40.70 9.71 5.95
C VAL A 161 -42.10 9.17 5.65
N GLU A 162 -42.27 7.87 5.49
CA GLU A 162 -43.55 7.24 5.26
C GLU A 162 -44.48 7.35 6.48
N SER A 163 -43.98 7.10 7.70
CA SER A 163 -44.72 7.27 8.95
C SER A 163 -45.23 8.71 9.10
N LEU A 164 -44.32 9.71 8.95
CA LEU A 164 -44.71 11.14 9.03
C LEU A 164 -45.69 11.54 7.91
N GLY A 165 -45.58 10.93 6.72
CA GLY A 165 -46.54 11.14 5.62
C GLY A 165 -47.94 10.66 5.96
N ARG A 166 -48.08 9.46 6.55
CA ARG A 166 -49.36 8.91 7.03
C ARG A 166 -49.94 9.77 8.14
N LEU A 167 -49.10 10.22 9.08
CA LEU A 167 -49.50 11.09 10.16
C LEU A 167 -50.04 12.41 9.65
N LEU A 168 -49.33 13.10 8.76
CA LEU A 168 -49.77 14.38 8.17
C LEU A 168 -51.14 14.20 7.47
N ALA A 169 -51.35 13.11 6.73
CA ALA A 169 -52.63 12.81 6.09
C ALA A 169 -53.74 12.61 7.13
N GLY A 170 -53.45 11.94 8.24
CA GLY A 170 -54.36 11.78 9.36
C GLY A 170 -54.70 13.11 10.05
N THR A 171 -53.70 13.93 10.36
CA THR A 171 -53.86 15.24 10.99
C THR A 171 -54.70 16.19 10.12
N ARG A 172 -54.50 16.18 8.79
CA ARG A 172 -55.34 16.98 7.87
C ARG A 172 -56.82 16.55 7.91
N ARG A 173 -57.12 15.26 7.89
CA ARG A 173 -58.52 14.78 8.01
C ARG A 173 -59.14 15.19 9.32
N ARG A 174 -58.39 15.22 10.44
CA ARG A 174 -58.87 15.66 11.75
C ARG A 174 -59.06 17.18 11.81
N LEU A 175 -58.27 17.96 11.04
CA LEU A 175 -58.49 19.40 10.88
C LEU A 175 -59.82 19.66 10.16
N ASP A 176 -60.13 18.91 9.10
CA ASP A 176 -61.35 19.06 8.29
C ASP A 176 -62.64 18.86 9.14
N VAL A 177 -62.55 18.03 10.19
CA VAL A 177 -63.68 17.80 11.14
C VAL A 177 -63.55 18.64 12.42
N GLY A 178 -62.55 19.54 12.51
CA GLY A 178 -62.40 20.49 13.61
C GLY A 178 -61.79 19.91 14.91
N GLU A 179 -61.17 18.72 14.87
CA GLU A 179 -60.56 18.07 16.03
C GLU A 179 -59.16 18.55 16.38
N VAL A 180 -58.43 19.16 15.41
CA VAL A 180 -57.07 19.67 15.58
C VAL A 180 -56.91 21.06 15.00
N SER A 181 -55.85 21.76 15.39
CA SER A 181 -55.56 23.11 14.91
C SER A 181 -54.78 23.12 13.60
N ARG A 182 -54.79 24.28 12.90
CA ARG A 182 -53.89 24.54 11.76
C ARG A 182 -52.43 24.47 12.16
N THR A 183 -52.09 24.77 13.40
CA THR A 183 -50.74 24.68 13.97
C THR A 183 -50.22 23.25 13.98
N ASP A 184 -51.10 22.29 14.37
CA ASP A 184 -50.74 20.88 14.38
C ASP A 184 -50.39 20.37 12.96
N VAL A 185 -51.17 20.79 11.96
CA VAL A 185 -50.86 20.44 10.55
C VAL A 185 -49.54 21.07 10.11
N ALA A 186 -49.29 22.34 10.46
CA ALA A 186 -48.02 23.02 10.12
C ALA A 186 -46.81 22.35 10.77
N GLN A 187 -46.95 21.90 12.04
CA GLN A 187 -45.89 21.18 12.74
C GLN A 187 -45.59 19.83 12.05
N ALA A 188 -46.65 19.03 11.72
CA ALA A 188 -46.47 17.78 11.00
C ALA A 188 -45.84 18.00 9.61
N GLN A 189 -46.17 19.07 8.90
CA GLN A 189 -45.56 19.44 7.62
C GLN A 189 -44.06 19.77 7.80
N THR A 190 -43.71 20.54 8.84
CA THR A 190 -42.31 20.90 9.11
C THR A 190 -41.47 19.66 9.41
N ARG A 191 -41.96 18.74 10.23
CA ARG A 191 -41.26 17.47 10.54
C ARG A 191 -41.09 16.58 9.31
N LEU A 192 -42.13 16.47 8.47
CA LEU A 192 -42.01 15.71 7.22
C LEU A 192 -40.98 16.34 6.27
N ALA A 193 -40.93 17.66 6.18
CA ALA A 193 -39.93 18.37 5.37
C ALA A 193 -38.51 18.11 5.91
N ALA A 194 -38.30 18.18 7.23
CA ALA A 194 -37.04 17.86 7.87
C ALA A 194 -36.60 16.40 7.64
N ALA A 195 -37.55 15.45 7.77
CA ALA A 195 -37.26 14.03 7.50
C ALA A 195 -36.89 13.75 6.04
N ARG A 196 -37.55 14.44 5.07
CA ARG A 196 -37.19 14.36 3.66
C ARG A 196 -35.79 14.89 3.38
N ALA A 197 -35.40 16.00 4.01
CA ALA A 197 -34.06 16.57 3.91
C ALA A 197 -33.01 15.61 4.50
N ALA A 198 -33.29 14.97 5.63
CA ALA A 198 -32.42 13.94 6.23
C ALA A 198 -32.28 12.72 5.32
N LEU A 199 -33.37 12.23 4.71
CA LEU A 199 -33.32 11.13 3.73
C LEU A 199 -32.49 11.49 2.50
N ALA A 200 -32.64 12.67 1.96
CA ALA A 200 -31.86 13.13 0.81
C ALA A 200 -30.35 13.12 1.13
N ARG A 201 -29.97 13.55 2.35
CA ARG A 201 -28.57 13.49 2.82
C ARG A 201 -28.08 12.04 2.94
N SER A 202 -28.85 11.16 3.57
CA SER A 202 -28.46 9.76 3.73
C SER A 202 -28.30 9.03 2.40
N ARG A 203 -29.11 9.37 1.38
CA ARG A 203 -28.93 8.83 0.03
C ARG A 203 -27.62 9.29 -0.61
N ALA A 204 -27.25 10.55 -0.46
CA ALA A 204 -25.96 11.07 -0.94
C ALA A 204 -24.76 10.42 -0.20
N GLU A 205 -24.90 10.14 1.11
CA GLU A 205 -23.91 9.41 1.90
C GLU A 205 -23.77 7.97 1.36
N LEU A 206 -24.86 7.29 1.05
CA LEU A 206 -24.85 5.95 0.46
C LEU A 206 -24.18 5.94 -0.93
N GLU A 207 -24.47 6.89 -1.79
CA GLU A 207 -23.79 7.02 -3.09
C GLU A 207 -22.28 7.20 -2.91
N THR A 208 -21.86 7.98 -1.93
CA THR A 208 -20.45 8.20 -1.60
C THR A 208 -19.78 6.92 -1.10
N SER A 209 -20.43 6.18 -0.21
CA SER A 209 -19.89 4.90 0.29
C SER A 209 -19.83 3.83 -0.81
N GLN A 210 -20.81 3.78 -1.71
CA GLN A 210 -20.77 2.90 -2.89
C GLN A 210 -19.62 3.26 -3.84
N ALA A 211 -19.37 4.55 -4.10
CA ALA A 211 -18.25 4.99 -4.92
C ALA A 211 -16.91 4.61 -4.27
N ARG A 212 -16.78 4.74 -2.93
CA ARG A 212 -15.61 4.30 -2.19
C ARG A 212 -15.40 2.78 -2.26
N TYR A 213 -16.49 2.02 -2.14
CA TYR A 213 -16.45 0.56 -2.29
C TYR A 213 -15.91 0.17 -3.68
N ILE A 214 -16.43 0.76 -4.75
CA ILE A 214 -15.96 0.51 -6.12
C ILE A 214 -14.47 0.84 -6.26
N ALA A 215 -14.01 1.94 -5.68
CA ALA A 215 -12.61 2.35 -5.77
C ALA A 215 -11.65 1.35 -5.09
N ILE A 216 -12.09 0.66 -4.02
CA ILE A 216 -11.25 -0.26 -3.24
C ILE A 216 -11.40 -1.70 -3.75
N VAL A 217 -12.63 -2.16 -3.98
CA VAL A 217 -12.94 -3.55 -4.36
C VAL A 217 -12.83 -3.77 -5.86
N GLY A 218 -13.05 -2.72 -6.67
CA GLY A 218 -12.96 -2.76 -8.14
C GLY A 218 -14.25 -3.13 -8.86
N MET A 219 -15.36 -3.37 -8.13
CA MET A 219 -16.67 -3.71 -8.70
C MET A 219 -17.82 -3.07 -7.90
N PRO A 220 -18.98 -2.83 -8.51
CA PRO A 220 -20.13 -2.26 -7.80
C PRO A 220 -20.73 -3.26 -6.81
N PRO A 221 -21.18 -2.79 -5.61
CA PRO A 221 -21.91 -3.63 -4.68
C PRO A 221 -23.27 -4.00 -5.26
N GLN A 222 -23.66 -5.29 -5.20
CA GLN A 222 -24.98 -5.72 -5.67
C GLN A 222 -25.92 -6.03 -4.50
N SER A 223 -25.75 -7.16 -3.83
CA SER A 223 -26.58 -7.56 -2.68
C SER A 223 -25.65 -7.96 -1.53
N LEU A 224 -25.22 -6.95 -0.74
CA LEU A 224 -24.33 -7.19 0.38
C LEU A 224 -25.06 -7.87 1.53
N THR A 225 -24.45 -8.91 2.09
CA THR A 225 -24.98 -9.63 3.25
C THR A 225 -24.39 -9.08 4.55
N PRO A 226 -25.16 -9.03 5.66
CA PRO A 226 -24.62 -8.67 6.97
C PRO A 226 -23.43 -9.55 7.35
N VAL A 227 -22.45 -8.99 8.06
CA VAL A 227 -21.28 -9.74 8.54
C VAL A 227 -21.75 -10.73 9.61
N ALA A 228 -21.67 -12.02 9.30
CA ALA A 228 -22.22 -13.08 10.16
C ALA A 228 -21.33 -13.42 11.35
N ALA A 229 -20.00 -13.30 11.21
CA ALA A 229 -19.03 -13.64 12.25
C ALA A 229 -17.92 -12.58 12.30
N LEU A 230 -17.57 -12.18 13.51
CA LEU A 230 -16.38 -11.35 13.73
C LEU A 230 -15.12 -12.23 13.74
N PRO A 231 -13.98 -11.71 13.27
CA PRO A 231 -12.73 -12.44 13.31
C PRO A 231 -12.29 -12.69 14.74
N GLN A 232 -11.50 -13.76 14.94
CA GLN A 232 -10.91 -14.02 16.24
C GLN A 232 -9.88 -12.94 16.56
N THR A 233 -10.06 -12.28 17.69
CA THR A 233 -9.14 -11.25 18.20
C THR A 233 -8.37 -11.78 19.40
N PRO A 234 -7.16 -11.25 19.70
CA PRO A 234 -6.42 -11.61 20.91
C PRO A 234 -7.29 -11.50 22.17
N HIS A 235 -7.00 -12.33 23.19
CA HIS A 235 -7.78 -12.36 24.42
C HIS A 235 -7.32 -11.32 25.45
N SER A 236 -6.11 -10.80 25.34
CA SER A 236 -5.58 -9.75 26.22
C SER A 236 -4.73 -8.73 25.45
N LEU A 237 -4.55 -7.55 26.06
CA LEU A 237 -3.68 -6.50 25.51
C LEU A 237 -2.23 -6.98 25.39
N GLU A 238 -1.77 -7.73 26.39
CA GLU A 238 -0.39 -8.25 26.44
C GLU A 238 -0.13 -9.27 25.30
N GLU A 239 -1.14 -10.08 24.98
CA GLU A 239 -1.09 -11.00 23.84
C GLU A 239 -1.03 -10.22 22.53
N ALA A 240 -1.89 -9.21 22.37
CA ALA A 240 -1.93 -8.35 21.19
C ALA A 240 -0.58 -7.63 20.96
N ILE A 241 0.03 -7.11 22.03
CA ILE A 241 1.34 -6.45 21.95
C ILE A 241 2.42 -7.45 21.52
N ARG A 242 2.49 -8.65 22.13
CA ARG A 242 3.47 -9.67 21.75
C ARG A 242 3.34 -10.07 20.29
N GLN A 243 2.10 -10.32 19.80
CA GLN A 243 1.86 -10.64 18.39
C GLN A 243 2.35 -9.53 17.46
N ALA A 244 2.13 -8.26 17.84
CA ALA A 244 2.58 -7.13 17.05
C ALA A 244 4.10 -6.98 17.03
N GLU A 245 4.77 -7.18 18.18
CA GLU A 245 6.24 -7.14 18.25
C GLU A 245 6.90 -8.22 17.39
N ASP A 246 6.24 -9.39 17.25
CA ASP A 246 6.77 -10.52 16.48
C ASP A 246 6.42 -10.43 14.97
N ALA A 247 5.28 -9.85 14.60
CA ALA A 247 4.72 -10.01 13.26
C ALA A 247 4.38 -8.70 12.53
N HIS A 248 4.48 -7.51 13.16
CA HIS A 248 4.04 -6.26 12.53
C HIS A 248 4.93 -5.87 11.35
N PRO A 249 4.36 -5.63 10.14
CA PRO A 249 5.14 -5.35 8.94
C PRO A 249 6.02 -4.10 9.04
N ASP A 250 5.56 -3.05 9.71
CA ASP A 250 6.34 -1.82 9.87
C ASP A 250 7.59 -2.02 10.73
N LEU A 251 7.52 -2.89 11.74
CA LEU A 251 8.68 -3.26 12.54
C LEU A 251 9.65 -4.09 11.69
N GLY A 252 9.19 -5.09 10.96
CA GLY A 252 10.00 -5.90 10.03
C GLY A 252 10.68 -5.04 8.95
N ARG A 253 9.99 -4.01 8.46
CA ARG A 253 10.55 -3.02 7.52
C ARG A 253 11.66 -2.18 8.16
N ALA A 254 11.47 -1.70 9.40
CA ALA A 254 12.48 -0.94 10.13
C ALA A 254 13.72 -1.78 10.42
N GLU A 255 13.57 -3.05 10.83
CA GLU A 255 14.67 -4.00 11.02
C GLU A 255 15.42 -4.33 9.73
N SER A 256 14.69 -4.40 8.61
CA SER A 256 15.28 -4.58 7.28
C SER A 256 16.13 -3.36 6.86
N ALA A 257 15.64 -2.15 7.16
CA ALA A 257 16.40 -0.92 6.93
C ALA A 257 17.67 -0.83 7.82
N GLU A 258 17.61 -1.35 9.04
CA GLU A 258 18.79 -1.47 9.92
C GLU A 258 19.82 -2.45 9.34
N ARG A 259 19.39 -3.63 8.85
CA ARG A 259 20.25 -4.60 8.16
C ARG A 259 20.90 -3.97 6.90
N ALA A 260 20.13 -3.20 6.14
CA ALA A 260 20.63 -2.46 4.98
C ALA A 260 21.71 -1.45 5.36
N ALA A 261 21.51 -0.69 6.44
CA ALA A 261 22.49 0.26 6.94
C ALA A 261 23.80 -0.44 7.40
N ARG A 262 23.70 -1.60 8.05
CA ARG A 262 24.87 -2.42 8.43
C ARG A 262 25.62 -2.95 7.21
N ALA A 263 24.90 -3.39 6.17
CA ALA A 263 25.50 -3.81 4.90
C ALA A 263 26.22 -2.66 4.19
N GLN A 264 25.65 -1.46 4.24
CA GLN A 264 26.28 -0.26 3.70
C GLN A 264 27.62 0.08 4.34
N VAL A 265 27.77 -0.12 5.65
CA VAL A 265 29.08 0.04 6.33
C VAL A 265 30.14 -0.89 5.73
N THR A 266 29.77 -2.12 5.36
CA THR A 266 30.70 -3.05 4.69
C THR A 266 31.14 -2.51 3.34
N ILE A 267 30.22 -1.91 2.57
CA ILE A 267 30.51 -1.29 1.27
C ILE A 267 31.45 -0.08 1.45
N GLU A 268 31.19 0.79 2.43
CA GLU A 268 32.06 1.95 2.69
C GLU A 268 33.48 1.54 3.16
N ARG A 269 33.56 0.50 3.99
CA ARG A 269 34.86 -0.05 4.45
C ARG A 269 35.69 -0.66 3.30
N ALA A 270 35.05 -1.12 2.24
CA ALA A 270 35.72 -1.70 1.09
C ALA A 270 36.70 -0.72 0.42
N ALA A 271 36.44 0.58 0.52
CA ALA A 271 37.35 1.62 0.01
C ALA A 271 38.70 1.67 0.75
N LEU A 272 38.80 1.13 1.97
CA LEU A 272 40.04 1.04 2.75
C LEU A 272 40.84 -0.24 2.46
N LEU A 273 40.31 -1.16 1.65
CA LEU A 273 40.87 -2.47 1.41
C LEU A 273 41.41 -2.58 -0.03
N PRO A 274 42.38 -3.47 -0.28
CA PRO A 274 42.88 -3.68 -1.62
C PRO A 274 41.80 -4.15 -2.58
N GLN A 275 41.98 -3.83 -3.86
CA GLN A 275 41.16 -4.31 -4.97
C GLN A 275 42.06 -5.02 -5.99
N VAL A 276 41.60 -6.12 -6.53
CA VAL A 276 42.32 -6.92 -7.52
C VAL A 276 41.40 -7.20 -8.71
N SER A 277 41.86 -6.84 -9.91
CA SER A 277 41.14 -7.11 -11.15
C SER A 277 42.07 -7.81 -12.17
N LEU A 278 41.49 -8.68 -12.99
CA LEU A 278 42.13 -9.21 -14.20
C LEU A 278 41.52 -8.50 -15.40
N ILE A 279 42.38 -7.97 -16.26
CA ILE A 279 42.01 -7.23 -17.45
C ILE A 279 42.64 -7.90 -18.64
N GLY A 280 41.82 -8.41 -19.56
CA GLY A 280 42.23 -8.86 -20.89
C GLY A 280 41.88 -7.76 -21.91
N ARG A 281 42.82 -7.39 -22.77
CA ARG A 281 42.62 -6.35 -23.78
C ARG A 281 43.19 -6.76 -25.11
N ALA A 282 42.45 -6.51 -26.17
CA ALA A 282 42.94 -6.59 -27.56
C ALA A 282 42.65 -5.26 -28.24
N ASP A 283 43.73 -4.66 -28.82
CA ASP A 283 43.65 -3.35 -29.44
C ASP A 283 44.13 -3.43 -30.90
N GLU A 284 43.42 -2.76 -31.79
CA GLU A 284 43.88 -2.44 -33.16
C GLU A 284 43.90 -0.92 -33.29
N ASN A 285 45.10 -0.40 -33.64
CA ASN A 285 45.30 1.02 -33.84
C ASN A 285 45.86 1.24 -35.25
N ARG A 286 45.27 2.17 -36.02
CA ARG A 286 45.71 2.59 -37.33
C ARG A 286 45.98 4.09 -37.32
N ASP A 287 47.03 4.49 -38.07
CA ASP A 287 47.47 5.90 -38.23
C ASP A 287 47.68 6.59 -36.88
N PHE A 288 48.19 5.88 -35.89
CA PHE A 288 48.40 6.39 -34.55
C PHE A 288 49.87 6.83 -34.38
N GLY A 289 50.12 8.13 -34.48
CA GLY A 289 51.42 8.74 -34.29
C GLY A 289 52.34 8.74 -35.53
N ILE A 290 52.11 7.87 -36.51
CA ILE A 290 52.81 7.80 -37.80
C ILE A 290 51.78 7.43 -38.86
N SER A 291 51.79 8.11 -40.01
CA SER A 291 50.96 7.84 -41.18
C SER A 291 51.15 6.38 -41.68
N GLU A 292 50.04 5.75 -42.10
CA GLU A 292 50.02 4.37 -42.61
C GLU A 292 50.48 3.28 -41.60
N SER A 293 50.48 3.59 -40.30
CA SER A 293 50.86 2.65 -39.27
C SER A 293 49.68 1.76 -38.83
N ARG A 294 49.92 0.45 -38.68
CA ARG A 294 48.96 -0.49 -38.06
C ARG A 294 49.64 -1.21 -36.91
N ARG A 295 48.98 -1.19 -35.74
CA ARG A 295 49.47 -1.93 -34.57
C ARG A 295 48.35 -2.74 -33.99
N GLU A 296 48.59 -4.03 -33.83
CA GLU A 296 47.72 -4.96 -33.10
C GLU A 296 48.43 -5.35 -31.81
N SER A 297 47.69 -5.36 -30.70
CA SER A 297 48.21 -5.79 -29.42
C SER A 297 47.18 -6.60 -28.65
N ALA A 298 47.66 -7.62 -27.92
CA ALA A 298 46.85 -8.36 -26.96
C ALA A 298 47.60 -8.41 -25.63
N SER A 299 46.90 -8.15 -24.54
CA SER A 299 47.48 -8.11 -23.19
C SER A 299 46.54 -8.75 -22.16
N ALA A 300 47.12 -9.38 -21.14
CA ALA A 300 46.42 -9.82 -19.96
C ALA A 300 47.13 -9.30 -18.72
N VAL A 301 46.48 -8.52 -17.89
CA VAL A 301 47.07 -7.81 -16.76
C VAL A 301 46.31 -8.10 -15.49
N ALA A 302 47.04 -8.49 -14.44
CA ALA A 302 46.49 -8.47 -13.07
C ALA A 302 46.80 -7.11 -12.45
N GLN A 303 45.75 -6.36 -12.14
CA GLN A 303 45.88 -5.02 -11.56
C GLN A 303 45.52 -5.10 -10.06
N PHE A 304 46.44 -4.62 -9.21
CA PHE A 304 46.28 -4.41 -7.80
C PHE A 304 46.20 -2.91 -7.51
N SER A 305 45.22 -2.49 -6.72
CA SER A 305 45.05 -1.11 -6.29
C SER A 305 44.65 -1.07 -4.82
N MET A 306 45.35 -0.27 -4.03
CA MET A 306 45.06 -0.03 -2.62
C MET A 306 45.35 1.44 -2.30
N PRO A 307 44.32 2.27 -1.99
CA PRO A 307 44.53 3.64 -1.56
C PRO A 307 45.13 3.64 -0.15
N LEU A 308 46.31 4.26 -0.01
CA LEU A 308 47.01 4.35 1.29
C LEU A 308 46.55 5.60 2.06
N PHE A 309 46.32 6.72 1.35
CA PHE A 309 45.90 7.96 1.97
C PHE A 309 45.08 8.80 0.98
N GLU A 310 43.87 9.17 1.35
CA GLU A 310 42.92 9.99 0.59
C GLU A 310 42.41 11.16 1.43
N GLY A 311 43.29 11.84 2.18
CA GLY A 311 42.89 12.96 3.03
C GLY A 311 41.87 12.59 4.14
N GLY A 312 41.78 11.31 4.50
CA GLY A 312 40.84 10.83 5.53
C GLY A 312 39.41 10.59 5.03
N TYR A 313 39.13 10.76 3.72
CA TYR A 313 37.77 10.63 3.15
C TYR A 313 37.13 9.27 3.45
N ALA A 314 37.81 8.16 3.13
CA ALA A 314 37.28 6.80 3.32
C ALA A 314 37.03 6.49 4.81
N TYR A 315 37.87 6.99 5.72
CA TYR A 315 37.65 6.87 7.16
C TYR A 315 36.40 7.65 7.62
N SER A 316 36.22 8.87 7.08
CA SER A 316 35.04 9.69 7.38
C SER A 316 33.75 9.02 6.91
N ARG A 317 33.75 8.48 5.67
CA ARG A 317 32.63 7.71 5.11
C ARG A 317 32.27 6.50 5.98
N THR A 318 33.27 5.75 6.44
CA THR A 318 33.05 4.60 7.33
C THR A 318 32.45 5.04 8.66
N ARG A 319 32.93 6.16 9.27
CA ARG A 319 32.33 6.70 10.50
C ARG A 319 30.90 7.15 10.27
N GLN A 320 30.62 7.85 9.16
CA GLN A 320 29.27 8.25 8.76
C GLN A 320 28.34 7.04 8.63
N GLY A 321 28.81 5.97 7.99
CA GLY A 321 28.07 4.72 7.86
C GLY A 321 27.68 4.13 9.24
N ARG A 322 28.62 4.11 10.22
CA ARG A 322 28.33 3.65 11.57
C ARG A 322 27.31 4.52 12.31
N ILE A 323 27.39 5.85 12.13
CA ILE A 323 26.39 6.78 12.66
C ILE A 323 25.02 6.49 12.05
N ASN A 324 24.95 6.19 10.76
CA ASN A 324 23.70 5.82 10.09
C ASN A 324 23.11 4.51 10.61
N VAL A 325 23.94 3.53 11.01
CA VAL A 325 23.47 2.32 11.71
C VAL A 325 22.82 2.71 13.03
N GLY A 326 23.49 3.50 13.88
CA GLY A 326 22.90 3.97 15.14
C GLY A 326 21.58 4.75 14.93
N ARG A 327 21.47 5.54 13.85
CA ARG A 327 20.21 6.18 13.49
C ARG A 327 19.11 5.18 13.08
N ALA A 328 19.47 4.11 12.36
CA ALA A 328 18.53 3.07 11.99
C ALA A 328 18.04 2.30 13.23
N GLU A 329 18.93 1.94 14.15
CA GLU A 329 18.59 1.31 15.44
C GLU A 329 17.60 2.16 16.26
N GLN A 330 17.82 3.49 16.35
CA GLN A 330 16.89 4.39 17.02
C GLN A 330 15.53 4.49 16.30
N ARG A 331 15.51 4.37 14.97
CA ARG A 331 14.25 4.33 14.20
C ARG A 331 13.48 3.02 14.45
N THR A 332 14.18 1.89 14.54
CA THR A 332 13.55 0.60 14.88
C THR A 332 12.92 0.66 16.25
N GLU A 333 13.62 1.23 17.24
CA GLU A 333 13.07 1.41 18.60
C GLU A 333 11.89 2.38 18.64
N ALA A 334 11.94 3.47 17.89
CA ALA A 334 10.82 4.40 17.76
C ALA A 334 9.59 3.71 17.13
N GLN A 335 9.81 2.92 16.06
CA GLN A 335 8.75 2.15 15.41
C GLN A 335 8.13 1.12 16.34
N ARG A 336 8.93 0.44 17.15
CA ARG A 336 8.42 -0.51 18.16
C ARG A 336 7.47 0.17 19.13
N ARG A 337 7.86 1.34 19.67
CA ARG A 337 6.99 2.11 20.57
C ARG A 337 5.71 2.58 19.90
N GLU A 338 5.79 2.98 18.65
CA GLU A 338 4.62 3.38 17.87
C GLU A 338 3.67 2.19 17.63
N VAL A 339 4.18 1.02 17.29
CA VAL A 339 3.39 -0.21 17.15
C VAL A 339 2.69 -0.54 18.47
N VAL A 340 3.38 -0.51 19.61
CA VAL A 340 2.77 -0.75 20.93
C VAL A 340 1.66 0.26 21.22
N ALA A 341 1.89 1.55 20.92
CA ALA A 341 0.87 2.59 21.10
C ALA A 341 -0.35 2.36 20.20
N ASN A 342 -0.14 2.01 18.93
CA ASN A 342 -1.21 1.73 17.97
C ASN A 342 -2.05 0.51 18.37
N VAL A 343 -1.41 -0.58 18.81
CA VAL A 343 -2.10 -1.77 19.34
C VAL A 343 -2.93 -1.42 20.57
N THR A 344 -2.36 -0.65 21.51
CA THR A 344 -3.08 -0.22 22.71
C THR A 344 -4.31 0.63 22.36
N GLY A 345 -4.17 1.53 21.39
CA GLY A 345 -5.26 2.33 20.86
C GLY A 345 -6.34 1.48 20.19
N ALA A 346 -5.96 0.55 19.30
CA ALA A 346 -6.88 -0.35 18.62
C ALA A 346 -7.62 -1.28 19.59
N TRP A 347 -6.92 -1.82 20.61
CA TRP A 347 -7.53 -2.62 21.68
C TRP A 347 -8.58 -1.84 22.48
N SER A 348 -8.23 -0.61 22.86
CA SER A 348 -9.13 0.28 23.60
C SER A 348 -10.36 0.65 22.78
N ASN A 349 -10.17 0.94 21.49
CA ASN A 349 -11.26 1.23 20.56
C ASN A 349 -12.20 0.03 20.38
N LEU A 350 -11.66 -1.18 20.21
CA LEU A 350 -12.49 -2.38 20.10
C LEU A 350 -13.35 -2.59 21.33
N ARG A 351 -12.77 -2.43 22.52
CA ARG A 351 -13.50 -2.57 23.79
C ARG A 351 -14.60 -1.53 23.91
N ALA A 352 -14.29 -0.26 23.61
CA ALA A 352 -15.25 0.82 23.62
C ALA A 352 -16.38 0.61 22.59
N SER A 353 -16.05 0.20 21.36
CA SER A 353 -17.06 -0.05 20.32
C SER A 353 -18.01 -1.18 20.68
N ARG A 354 -17.52 -2.24 21.35
CA ARG A 354 -18.39 -3.34 21.86
C ARG A 354 -19.32 -2.86 22.98
N GLU A 355 -18.84 -2.01 23.88
CA GLU A 355 -19.65 -1.42 24.96
C GLU A 355 -20.69 -0.45 24.37
N ILE A 356 -20.30 0.42 23.43
CA ILE A 356 -21.22 1.34 22.75
C ILE A 356 -22.32 0.56 22.02
N LEU A 357 -22.00 -0.54 21.36
CA LEU A 357 -22.98 -1.39 20.68
C LEU A 357 -23.98 -1.97 21.68
N SER A 358 -23.51 -2.49 22.83
CA SER A 358 -24.39 -3.02 23.90
C SER A 358 -25.32 -1.93 24.43
N VAL A 359 -24.82 -0.72 24.69
CA VAL A 359 -25.65 0.42 25.17
C VAL A 359 -26.63 0.88 24.09
N ALA A 360 -26.24 0.84 22.81
CA ALA A 360 -27.13 1.17 21.71
C ALA A 360 -28.26 0.15 21.55
N ASP A 361 -28.03 -1.15 21.81
CA ASP A 361 -29.07 -2.18 21.86
C ASP A 361 -30.08 -1.91 23.00
N GLU A 362 -29.59 -1.57 24.19
CA GLU A 362 -30.44 -1.18 25.33
C GLU A 362 -31.27 0.08 25.01
N GLN A 363 -30.67 1.07 24.35
CA GLN A 363 -31.37 2.30 23.94
C GLN A 363 -32.50 2.00 22.94
N VAL A 364 -32.25 1.11 21.96
CA VAL A 364 -33.29 0.69 21.00
C VAL A 364 -34.46 0.01 21.72
N GLU A 365 -34.21 -0.90 22.66
CA GLU A 365 -35.24 -1.57 23.43
C GLU A 365 -36.06 -0.58 24.27
N ALA A 366 -35.37 0.30 25.02
CA ALA A 366 -36.04 1.29 25.87
C ALA A 366 -36.87 2.30 25.06
N SER A 367 -36.36 2.77 23.93
CA SER A 367 -37.07 3.71 23.07
C SER A 367 -38.28 3.06 22.38
N ALA A 368 -38.22 1.77 22.04
CA ALA A 368 -39.38 1.05 21.51
C ALA A 368 -40.52 0.96 22.54
N ILE A 369 -40.20 0.67 23.80
CA ILE A 369 -41.17 0.67 24.90
C ILE A 369 -41.78 2.06 25.09
N ALA A 370 -40.96 3.13 25.00
CA ALA A 370 -41.44 4.50 25.13
C ALA A 370 -42.41 4.88 24.00
N VAL A 371 -42.16 4.47 22.77
CA VAL A 371 -43.09 4.68 21.63
C VAL A 371 -44.41 3.96 21.88
N GLU A 372 -44.37 2.69 22.24
CA GLU A 372 -45.59 1.89 22.51
C GLU A 372 -46.39 2.51 23.66
N GLY A 373 -45.72 2.97 24.72
CA GLY A 373 -46.37 3.66 25.84
C GLY A 373 -47.02 4.98 25.41
N ALA A 374 -46.30 5.83 24.69
CA ALA A 374 -46.81 7.10 24.19
C ALA A 374 -48.00 6.95 23.25
N GLU A 375 -47.99 5.94 22.38
CA GLU A 375 -49.11 5.64 21.48
C GLU A 375 -50.37 5.20 22.26
N ARG A 376 -50.24 4.34 23.26
CA ARG A 376 -51.35 3.91 24.13
C ARG A 376 -51.93 5.07 24.92
N GLU A 377 -51.06 5.87 25.57
CA GLU A 377 -51.50 7.04 26.36
C GLU A 377 -52.21 8.08 25.49
N ARG A 378 -51.73 8.27 24.25
CA ARG A 378 -52.44 9.13 23.27
C ARG A 378 -53.80 8.59 22.92
N GLY A 379 -53.95 7.27 22.80
CA GLY A 379 -55.27 6.62 22.57
C GLY A 379 -56.28 6.93 23.65
N TYR A 380 -55.86 7.14 24.90
CA TYR A 380 -56.68 7.57 26.04
C TYR A 380 -56.75 9.08 26.22
N GLY A 381 -56.13 9.87 25.32
CA GLY A 381 -56.15 11.33 25.43
C GLY A 381 -55.22 11.91 26.50
N LEU A 382 -54.29 11.09 27.04
CA LEU A 382 -53.36 11.50 28.10
C LEU A 382 -52.05 12.09 27.57
N ARG A 383 -51.77 11.88 26.27
CA ARG A 383 -50.62 12.51 25.59
C ARG A 383 -50.97 13.19 24.28
N SER A 384 -50.20 14.19 23.94
CA SER A 384 -50.33 14.91 22.66
C SER A 384 -49.75 14.06 21.49
N THR A 385 -50.21 14.37 20.29
CA THR A 385 -49.61 13.80 19.06
C THR A 385 -48.11 14.18 18.95
N LEU A 386 -47.72 15.33 19.48
CA LEU A 386 -46.34 15.78 19.48
C LEU A 386 -45.43 14.90 20.32
N ASP A 387 -45.89 14.49 21.51
CA ASP A 387 -45.12 13.61 22.39
C ASP A 387 -44.85 12.23 21.75
N VAL A 388 -45.82 11.70 20.97
CA VAL A 388 -45.63 10.44 20.25
C VAL A 388 -44.60 10.61 19.12
N LEU A 389 -44.65 11.74 18.40
CA LEU A 389 -43.67 12.05 17.36
C LEU A 389 -42.25 12.19 17.91
N ASP A 390 -42.10 12.81 19.07
CA ASP A 390 -40.81 12.97 19.73
C ASP A 390 -40.27 11.58 20.15
N ALA A 391 -41.11 10.72 20.67
CA ALA A 391 -40.74 9.33 21.01
C ALA A 391 -40.36 8.50 19.76
N GLU A 392 -41.11 8.61 18.64
CA GLU A 392 -40.79 7.97 17.37
C GLU A 392 -39.46 8.46 16.80
N GLU A 393 -39.17 9.78 16.87
CA GLU A 393 -37.92 10.35 16.42
C GLU A 393 -36.72 9.87 17.26
N GLU A 394 -36.89 9.81 18.59
CA GLU A 394 -35.86 9.26 19.49
C GLU A 394 -35.59 7.79 19.21
N ALA A 395 -36.63 6.94 19.05
CA ALA A 395 -36.47 5.57 18.67
C ALA A 395 -35.78 5.37 17.33
N ARG A 396 -36.07 6.22 16.34
CA ARG A 396 -35.39 6.21 15.05
C ARG A 396 -33.94 6.57 15.17
N ASN A 397 -33.63 7.60 15.96
CA ASN A 397 -32.24 8.00 16.21
C ASN A 397 -31.46 6.91 16.97
N ALA A 398 -32.08 6.21 17.91
CA ALA A 398 -31.51 5.05 18.59
C ALA A 398 -31.16 3.91 17.59
N GLN A 399 -32.08 3.59 16.67
CA GLN A 399 -31.82 2.58 15.62
C GLN A 399 -30.67 2.96 14.69
N ILE A 400 -30.57 4.24 14.30
CA ILE A 400 -29.46 4.74 13.48
C ILE A 400 -28.14 4.70 14.27
N ALA A 401 -28.16 5.07 15.55
CA ALA A 401 -26.99 4.96 16.42
C ALA A 401 -26.52 3.52 16.55
N ARG A 402 -27.43 2.57 16.71
CA ARG A 402 -27.15 1.13 16.72
C ARG A 402 -26.53 0.65 15.41
N ALA A 403 -27.06 1.06 14.26
CA ALA A 403 -26.50 0.70 12.95
C ALA A 403 -25.05 1.18 12.81
N ARG A 404 -24.75 2.39 13.28
CA ARG A 404 -23.38 2.94 13.31
C ARG A 404 -22.49 2.17 14.28
N ALA A 405 -22.95 1.95 15.51
CA ALA A 405 -22.18 1.23 16.53
C ALA A 405 -21.84 -0.21 16.08
N ASN A 406 -22.76 -0.89 15.39
CA ASN A 406 -22.50 -2.20 14.81
C ASN A 406 -21.41 -2.15 13.74
N ALA A 407 -21.46 -1.17 12.83
CA ALA A 407 -20.42 -0.96 11.84
C ALA A 407 -19.06 -0.71 12.49
N ASP A 408 -19.01 0.18 13.49
CA ASP A 408 -17.80 0.56 14.20
C ASP A 408 -17.18 -0.64 14.96
N ALA A 409 -18.01 -1.51 15.56
CA ALA A 409 -17.53 -2.70 16.26
C ALA A 409 -16.91 -3.73 15.29
N VAL A 410 -17.49 -3.90 14.09
CA VAL A 410 -16.91 -4.74 13.04
C VAL A 410 -15.57 -4.18 12.60
N ILE A 411 -15.52 -2.91 12.22
CA ILE A 411 -14.29 -2.24 11.75
C ILE A 411 -13.20 -2.30 12.84
N ALA A 412 -13.54 -2.03 14.10
CA ALA A 412 -12.57 -2.06 15.21
C ALA A 412 -11.97 -3.47 15.42
N SER A 413 -12.74 -4.54 15.16
CA SER A 413 -12.23 -5.91 15.26
C SER A 413 -11.15 -6.19 14.21
N TYR A 414 -11.36 -5.77 12.96
CA TYR A 414 -10.37 -5.91 11.90
C TYR A 414 -9.19 -4.92 12.07
N ALA A 415 -9.45 -3.72 12.59
CA ALA A 415 -8.41 -2.75 12.90
C ALA A 415 -7.43 -3.26 13.96
N LEU A 416 -7.91 -4.00 14.97
CA LEU A 416 -7.04 -4.66 15.93
C LEU A 416 -6.16 -5.73 15.28
N LEU A 417 -6.71 -6.55 14.37
CA LEU A 417 -5.92 -7.53 13.63
C LEU A 417 -4.86 -6.86 12.73
N ALA A 418 -5.18 -5.75 12.10
CA ALA A 418 -4.21 -4.97 11.34
C ALA A 418 -3.11 -4.41 12.27
N ALA A 419 -3.48 -3.83 13.40
CA ALA A 419 -2.54 -3.30 14.39
C ALA A 419 -1.61 -4.37 15.00
N THR A 420 -2.04 -5.62 15.10
CA THR A 420 -1.21 -6.74 15.54
C THR A 420 -0.37 -7.36 14.42
N GLY A 421 -0.52 -6.91 13.18
CA GLY A 421 0.15 -7.52 12.03
C GLY A 421 -0.46 -8.85 11.58
N ALA A 422 -1.58 -9.27 12.17
CA ALA A 422 -2.23 -10.55 11.93
C ALA A 422 -3.32 -10.52 10.85
N LEU A 423 -3.63 -9.35 10.28
CA LEU A 423 -4.65 -9.22 9.23
C LEU A 423 -4.08 -9.74 7.91
N THR A 424 -4.43 -10.96 7.55
CA THR A 424 -4.15 -11.59 6.26
C THR A 424 -5.45 -11.96 5.58
N LEU A 425 -5.42 -12.28 4.29
CA LEU A 425 -6.62 -12.75 3.60
C LEU A 425 -7.19 -14.00 4.27
N GLU A 426 -6.35 -14.90 4.75
CA GLU A 426 -6.75 -16.14 5.45
C GLU A 426 -7.45 -15.84 6.78
N THR A 427 -6.84 -14.99 7.62
CA THR A 427 -7.44 -14.63 8.92
C THR A 427 -8.71 -13.80 8.76
N ALA A 428 -8.79 -13.00 7.70
CA ALA A 428 -9.96 -12.17 7.42
C ALA A 428 -11.14 -12.97 6.86
N THR A 429 -10.88 -14.04 6.09
CA THR A 429 -11.93 -14.88 5.48
C THR A 429 -12.22 -16.16 6.27
N GLY A 430 -11.40 -16.51 7.27
CA GLY A 430 -11.52 -17.77 8.01
C GLY A 430 -11.25 -19.03 7.16
N ARG A 431 -10.77 -18.87 5.93
CA ARG A 431 -10.42 -19.97 5.02
C ARG A 431 -8.92 -20.29 5.15
N THR A 432 -8.60 -21.41 5.75
CA THR A 432 -7.28 -22.06 5.60
C THR A 432 -7.22 -22.66 4.19
N GLN A 433 -6.20 -22.28 3.41
CA GLN A 433 -5.90 -22.89 2.10
C GLN A 433 -5.47 -24.35 2.23
#